data_dcb129226fb81c55d8936249914f5f9f
#
_entry.id   dcb129226fb81c55d8936249914f5f9f
#
_cell.length_a   1.000
_cell.length_b   1.000
_cell.length_c   1.000
_cell.angle_alpha   90.00
_cell.angle_beta   90.00
_cell.angle_gamma   90.00
#
_symmetry.space_group_name_H-M   'P 1'
#
loop_
_entity.id
_entity.type
_entity.pdbx_description
1 polymer ?
#
loop_
_entity_poly.entity_id
_entity_poly.type
_entity_poly.pdbx_seq_one_letter_code
_entity_poly.pdbx_strand_id
1 'polypeptide(L)'
;VLRSETRKHDLRSKGYVMDLPIQYKFAGGKNLVVVVLIEHWATARSVNLHRTARYVLDLMEREPGRPVVPVALVTDLKPCEIPERLCLDDIAGGEPLLTFRHRSQVVAHEELDNWRRKSNVVAAVLTVAMSGNLTLADKARLSFLKLENLVDAEEVMRLFPLVFRVGKLTQEEQ
;
A
#
# COMPACT_ATOMS: atom_id res chain seq x y z
N VAL A 1 -15.50 2.27 -8.19
CA VAL A 1 -14.03 2.43 -8.22
C VAL A 1 -13.76 3.91 -8.43
N LEU A 2 -13.26 4.60 -7.40
CA LEU A 2 -12.77 5.96 -7.53
C LEU A 2 -11.55 5.92 -8.46
N ARG A 3 -11.54 6.78 -9.48
CA ARG A 3 -10.35 6.92 -10.33
C ARG A 3 -9.18 7.38 -9.46
N SER A 4 -8.04 6.72 -9.58
CA SER A 4 -6.81 7.02 -8.85
C SER A 4 -6.19 8.39 -9.19
N GLU A 5 -6.77 9.12 -10.12
CA GLU A 5 -6.33 10.44 -10.50
C GLU A 5 -7.00 11.48 -9.59
N THR A 6 -6.26 11.96 -8.61
CA THR A 6 -6.56 13.27 -8.04
C THR A 6 -6.49 14.27 -9.18
N ARG A 7 -7.56 15.04 -9.43
CA ARG A 7 -7.49 16.17 -10.36
C ARG A 7 -6.21 16.93 -10.00
N LYS A 8 -5.36 17.14 -11.00
CA LYS A 8 -4.25 18.07 -10.91
C LYS A 8 -4.84 19.42 -10.58
N HIS A 9 -4.98 19.72 -9.30
CA HIS A 9 -5.21 21.11 -8.91
C HIS A 9 -3.94 21.85 -9.31
N ASP A 10 -4.13 22.92 -10.01
CA ASP A 10 -3.18 23.84 -10.62
C ASP A 10 -2.28 24.56 -9.59
N LEU A 11 -1.67 23.77 -8.73
CA LEU A 11 -0.46 24.15 -8.05
C LEU A 11 0.67 23.63 -8.93
N ARG A 12 1.43 24.53 -9.52
CA ARG A 12 2.66 24.29 -10.30
C ARG A 12 3.76 23.55 -9.53
N SER A 13 3.41 22.73 -8.57
CA SER A 13 4.24 21.82 -7.82
C SER A 13 3.91 20.41 -8.23
N LYS A 14 4.93 19.65 -8.61
CA LYS A 14 4.97 18.22 -8.94
C LYS A 14 3.73 17.49 -8.40
N GLY A 15 2.76 17.18 -9.29
CA GLY A 15 1.51 16.55 -8.89
C GLY A 15 1.79 15.23 -8.18
N TYR A 16 1.44 15.16 -6.92
CA TYR A 16 1.49 13.92 -6.18
C TYR A 16 0.34 13.04 -6.66
N VAL A 17 0.66 11.84 -7.10
CA VAL A 17 -0.33 10.82 -7.44
C VAL A 17 -0.59 10.00 -6.20
N MET A 18 -1.84 9.94 -5.80
CA MET A 18 -2.32 9.05 -4.74
C MET A 18 -2.31 7.61 -5.28
N ASP A 19 -1.71 6.68 -4.54
CA ASP A 19 -1.50 5.33 -5.08
C ASP A 19 -2.82 4.59 -5.31
N LEU A 20 -3.65 4.41 -4.29
CA LEU A 20 -4.90 3.65 -4.47
C LEU A 20 -5.98 3.98 -3.42
N PRO A 21 -6.95 4.84 -3.73
CA PRO A 21 -8.15 4.96 -2.92
C PRO A 21 -9.17 3.87 -3.30
N ILE A 22 -9.61 3.08 -2.33
CA ILE A 22 -10.58 2.00 -2.52
C ILE A 22 -11.82 2.29 -1.66
N GLN A 23 -13.00 2.20 -2.26
CA GLN A 23 -14.26 2.27 -1.55
C GLN A 23 -14.73 0.88 -1.14
N TYR A 24 -15.01 0.70 0.16
CA TYR A 24 -15.63 -0.51 0.70
C TYR A 24 -17.05 -0.21 1.17
N LYS A 25 -18.01 -1.05 0.74
CA LYS A 25 -19.34 -1.15 1.32
C LYS A 25 -19.38 -2.33 2.27
N PHE A 26 -19.77 -2.11 3.50
CA PHE A 26 -20.01 -3.19 4.44
C PHE A 26 -21.41 -3.77 4.23
N ALA A 27 -21.49 -5.09 3.99
CA ALA A 27 -22.75 -5.82 3.95
C ALA A 27 -23.18 -6.06 5.41
N GLY A 28 -24.25 -5.44 5.85
CA GLY A 28 -24.75 -5.64 7.22
C GLY A 28 -25.53 -4.45 7.77
N GLY A 29 -26.62 -4.04 7.12
CA GLY A 29 -27.67 -3.18 7.68
C GLY A 29 -27.36 -1.70 7.84
N LYS A 30 -26.09 -1.28 7.85
CA LYS A 30 -25.70 0.13 7.77
C LYS A 30 -24.96 0.34 6.45
N ASN A 31 -25.43 1.26 5.63
CA ASN A 31 -24.74 1.69 4.40
C ASN A 31 -23.45 2.48 4.76
N LEU A 32 -22.55 1.85 5.49
CA LEU A 32 -21.27 2.44 5.81
C LEU A 32 -20.34 2.27 4.61
N VAL A 33 -19.98 3.36 3.99
CA VAL A 33 -18.96 3.43 2.94
C VAL A 33 -17.70 3.96 3.59
N VAL A 34 -16.62 3.19 3.52
CA VAL A 34 -15.29 3.57 4.03
C VAL A 34 -14.35 3.73 2.84
N VAL A 35 -13.61 4.81 2.81
CA VAL A 35 -12.53 5.00 1.84
C VAL A 35 -11.23 4.51 2.47
N VAL A 36 -10.59 3.52 1.86
CA VAL A 36 -9.25 3.06 2.26
C VAL A 36 -8.25 3.66 1.30
N LEU A 37 -7.36 4.49 1.81
CA LEU A 37 -6.23 5.04 1.06
C LEU A 37 -5.02 4.13 1.28
N ILE A 38 -4.58 3.43 0.24
CA ILE A 38 -3.36 2.63 0.28
C ILE A 38 -2.24 3.41 -0.39
N GLU A 39 -1.19 3.72 0.37
CA GLU A 39 0.06 4.32 -0.12
C GLU A 39 1.16 3.26 -0.12
N HIS A 40 1.77 3.03 -1.26
CA HIS A 40 2.87 2.09 -1.41
C HIS A 40 4.23 2.76 -1.19
N TRP A 41 5.06 2.13 -0.38
CA TRP A 41 6.40 2.57 -0.05
C TRP A 41 7.41 1.44 -0.24
N ALA A 42 8.37 1.62 -1.12
CA ALA A 42 9.39 0.62 -1.39
C ALA A 42 10.39 0.44 -0.22
N THR A 43 10.50 1.43 0.66
CA THR A 43 11.35 1.37 1.87
C THR A 43 10.65 2.05 3.03
N ALA A 44 10.93 1.59 4.27
CA ALA A 44 10.40 2.21 5.47
C ALA A 44 10.84 3.68 5.63
N ARG A 45 12.09 3.99 5.24
CA ARG A 45 12.64 5.34 5.32
C ARG A 45 11.96 6.35 4.41
N SER A 46 11.28 5.88 3.36
CA SER A 46 10.54 6.75 2.44
C SER A 46 9.14 7.09 2.92
N VAL A 47 8.63 6.43 3.96
CA VAL A 47 7.29 6.70 4.51
C VAL A 47 7.18 8.14 4.97
N ASN A 48 6.24 8.86 4.38
CA ASN A 48 6.03 10.28 4.64
C ASN A 48 4.61 10.52 5.16
N LEU A 49 4.46 10.59 6.49
CA LEU A 49 3.17 10.77 7.14
C LEU A 49 2.52 12.14 6.82
N HIS A 50 3.31 13.19 6.57
CA HIS A 50 2.76 14.49 6.16
C HIS A 50 2.09 14.40 4.78
N ARG A 51 2.69 13.65 3.84
CA ARG A 51 2.10 13.40 2.53
C ARG A 51 0.81 12.60 2.66
N THR A 52 0.83 11.51 3.43
CA THR A 52 -0.36 10.67 3.65
C THR A 52 -1.48 11.44 4.34
N ALA A 53 -1.16 12.27 5.36
CA ALA A 53 -2.14 13.11 6.04
C ALA A 53 -2.81 14.10 5.07
N ARG A 54 -2.03 14.73 4.18
CA ARG A 54 -2.58 15.63 3.15
C ARG A 54 -3.57 14.91 2.23
N TYR A 55 -3.24 13.70 1.78
CA TYR A 55 -4.15 12.91 0.93
C TYR A 55 -5.43 12.50 1.67
N VAL A 56 -5.33 12.21 2.98
CA VAL A 56 -6.52 11.94 3.79
C VAL A 56 -7.43 13.16 3.85
N LEU A 57 -6.87 14.34 4.07
CA LEU A 57 -7.64 15.59 4.08
C LEU A 57 -8.31 15.86 2.73
N ASP A 58 -7.57 15.71 1.62
CA ASP A 58 -8.13 15.85 0.27
C ASP A 58 -9.30 14.88 0.02
N LEU A 59 -9.18 13.64 0.51
CA LEU A 59 -10.26 12.66 0.38
C LEU A 59 -11.46 12.99 1.26
N MET A 60 -11.25 13.47 2.47
CA MET A 60 -12.33 13.88 3.37
C MET A 60 -13.12 15.07 2.80
N GLU A 61 -12.45 16.01 2.13
CA GLU A 61 -13.10 17.12 1.43
C GLU A 61 -13.96 16.66 0.25
N ARG A 62 -13.48 15.66 -0.50
CA ARG A 62 -14.18 15.12 -1.69
C ARG A 62 -15.31 14.16 -1.36
N GLU A 63 -15.18 13.47 -0.25
CA GLU A 63 -16.12 12.44 0.20
C GLU A 63 -16.65 12.78 1.60
N PRO A 64 -17.39 13.89 1.73
CA PRO A 64 -17.84 14.37 3.03
C PRO A 64 -18.71 13.33 3.75
N GLY A 65 -18.44 13.14 5.03
CA GLY A 65 -19.14 12.18 5.87
C GLY A 65 -18.74 10.72 5.69
N ARG A 66 -17.72 10.44 4.86
CA ARG A 66 -17.16 9.08 4.72
C ARG A 66 -15.87 8.95 5.52
N PRO A 67 -15.73 7.94 6.38
CA PRO A 67 -14.47 7.66 7.06
C PRO A 67 -13.36 7.33 6.05
N VAL A 68 -12.18 7.91 6.25
CA VAL A 68 -10.99 7.61 5.47
C VAL A 68 -10.02 6.83 6.35
N VAL A 69 -9.60 5.65 5.90
CA VAL A 69 -8.63 4.80 6.60
C VAL A 69 -7.33 4.79 5.81
N PRO A 70 -6.29 5.50 6.27
CA PRO A 70 -4.98 5.48 5.64
C PRO A 70 -4.21 4.19 5.97
N VAL A 71 -3.66 3.55 4.93
CA VAL A 71 -2.84 2.34 5.03
C VAL A 71 -1.53 2.56 4.31
N ALA A 72 -0.41 2.42 5.00
CA ALA A 72 0.92 2.36 4.41
C ALA A 72 1.27 0.90 4.12
N LEU A 73 1.42 0.56 2.84
CA LEU A 73 1.93 -0.74 2.41
C LEU A 73 3.42 -0.62 2.11
N VAL A 74 4.25 -1.27 2.92
CA VAL A 74 5.72 -1.23 2.77
C VAL A 74 6.22 -2.56 2.24
N THR A 75 6.90 -2.51 1.09
CA THR A 75 7.50 -3.68 0.43
C THR A 75 9.01 -3.73 0.62
N ASP A 76 9.54 -3.14 1.70
CA ASP A 76 10.94 -3.33 2.05
C ASP A 76 11.23 -4.82 2.26
N LEU A 77 12.37 -5.29 1.75
CA LEU A 77 12.75 -6.70 1.85
C LEU A 77 13.22 -7.08 3.26
N LYS A 78 13.44 -6.10 4.12
CA LYS A 78 13.82 -6.32 5.51
C LYS A 78 12.70 -5.90 6.45
N PRO A 79 12.47 -6.63 7.55
CA PRO A 79 11.61 -6.18 8.62
C PRO A 79 12.05 -4.79 9.10
N CYS A 80 11.10 -3.90 9.31
CA CYS A 80 11.35 -2.52 9.66
C CYS A 80 10.20 -1.95 10.49
N GLU A 81 10.51 -0.95 11.30
CA GLU A 81 9.51 -0.18 12.04
C GLU A 81 9.12 1.06 11.23
N ILE A 82 7.86 1.42 11.33
CA ILE A 82 7.28 2.59 10.68
C ILE A 82 6.69 3.48 11.76
N PRO A 83 6.88 4.81 11.69
CA PRO A 83 6.21 5.72 12.61
C PRO A 83 4.69 5.52 12.59
N GLU A 84 4.08 5.26 13.73
CA GLU A 84 2.63 4.97 13.81
C GLU A 84 1.78 6.24 13.72
N ARG A 85 2.35 7.39 14.08
CA ARG A 85 1.63 8.65 14.19
C ARG A 85 2.51 9.85 13.84
N LEU A 86 1.86 10.89 13.36
CA LEU A 86 2.38 12.24 13.26
C LEU A 86 1.63 13.10 14.28
N CYS A 87 2.35 13.79 15.14
CA CYS A 87 1.79 14.76 16.07
C CYS A 87 2.27 16.17 15.71
N LEU A 88 1.37 17.12 15.80
CA LEU A 88 1.68 18.55 15.85
C LEU A 88 1.41 18.99 17.29
N ASP A 89 2.46 19.20 18.05
CA ASP A 89 2.37 19.55 19.46
C ASP A 89 2.00 21.03 19.65
N ASP A 90 1.29 21.32 20.73
CA ASP A 90 1.08 22.69 21.16
C ASP A 90 2.38 23.25 21.75
N ILE A 91 2.80 24.43 21.28
CA ILE A 91 3.98 25.13 21.77
C ILE A 91 3.86 25.47 23.27
N ALA A 92 2.64 25.61 23.78
CA ALA A 92 2.35 25.90 25.18
C ALA A 92 2.43 24.64 26.08
N GLY A 93 2.73 23.45 25.55
CA GLY A 93 2.86 22.21 26.32
C GLY A 93 1.53 21.56 26.68
N GLY A 94 0.47 21.86 25.94
CA GLY A 94 -0.84 21.21 26.05
C GLY A 94 -0.96 19.90 25.28
N GLU A 95 -2.19 19.48 25.02
CA GLU A 95 -2.46 18.35 24.15
C GLU A 95 -2.07 18.65 22.69
N PRO A 96 -1.70 17.63 21.90
CA PRO A 96 -1.37 17.82 20.50
C PRO A 96 -2.51 18.51 19.74
N LEU A 97 -2.20 19.58 19.00
CA LEU A 97 -3.15 20.28 18.14
C LEU A 97 -3.71 19.39 17.02
N LEU A 98 -2.88 18.45 16.56
CA LEU A 98 -3.25 17.45 15.56
C LEU A 98 -2.55 16.14 15.85
N THR A 99 -3.31 15.06 15.82
CA THR A 99 -2.77 13.70 15.80
C THR A 99 -3.27 12.98 14.57
N PHE A 100 -2.35 12.63 13.65
CA PHE A 100 -2.65 11.79 12.51
C PHE A 100 -2.13 10.38 12.77
N ARG A 101 -2.99 9.38 12.57
CA ARG A 101 -2.63 7.96 12.66
C ARG A 101 -2.93 7.25 11.35
N HIS A 102 -2.12 6.25 11.02
CA HIS A 102 -2.35 5.36 9.89
C HIS A 102 -2.21 3.90 10.32
N ARG A 103 -2.68 2.99 9.49
CA ARG A 103 -2.35 1.57 9.56
C ARG A 103 -1.10 1.33 8.74
N SER A 104 -0.25 0.42 9.18
CA SER A 104 0.91 -0.01 8.39
C SER A 104 0.88 -1.52 8.19
N GLN A 105 1.27 -1.93 7.00
CA GLN A 105 1.48 -3.32 6.63
C GLN A 105 2.88 -3.44 6.01
N VAL A 106 3.80 -4.04 6.75
CA VAL A 106 5.14 -4.34 6.27
C VAL A 106 5.12 -5.77 5.72
N VAL A 107 5.28 -5.92 4.42
CA VAL A 107 5.15 -7.22 3.75
C VAL A 107 6.22 -8.20 4.23
N ALA A 108 7.42 -7.72 4.56
CA ALA A 108 8.50 -8.56 5.10
C ALA A 108 8.21 -9.14 6.50
N HIS A 109 7.20 -8.64 7.23
CA HIS A 109 6.73 -9.26 8.47
C HIS A 109 5.78 -10.44 8.23
N GLU A 110 5.23 -10.56 7.01
CA GLU A 110 4.32 -11.64 6.66
C GLU A 110 5.11 -12.89 6.29
N GLU A 111 4.73 -14.00 6.90
CA GLU A 111 5.32 -15.30 6.58
C GLU A 111 4.73 -15.86 5.28
N LEU A 112 5.59 -16.24 4.36
CA LEU A 112 5.21 -16.79 3.07
C LEU A 112 4.28 -18.00 3.20
N ASP A 113 4.49 -18.87 4.19
CA ASP A 113 3.68 -20.08 4.37
C ASP A 113 2.22 -19.78 4.71
N ASN A 114 1.96 -18.69 5.43
CA ASN A 114 0.61 -18.23 5.74
C ASN A 114 -0.12 -17.72 4.48
N TRP A 115 0.64 -17.28 3.47
CA TRP A 115 0.12 -16.72 2.23
C TRP A 115 0.13 -17.69 1.05
N ARG A 116 0.77 -18.84 1.16
CA ARG A 116 0.81 -19.87 0.09
C ARG A 116 -0.58 -20.27 -0.39
N ARG A 117 -1.55 -20.35 0.51
CA ARG A 117 -2.93 -20.76 0.22
C ARG A 117 -3.84 -19.60 -0.22
N LYS A 118 -3.35 -18.36 -0.19
CA LYS A 118 -4.16 -17.20 -0.62
C LYS A 118 -4.19 -17.14 -2.15
N SER A 119 -5.40 -17.33 -2.70
CA SER A 119 -5.63 -17.31 -4.16
C SER A 119 -6.10 -15.93 -4.59
N ASN A 120 -5.21 -14.93 -4.55
CA ASN A 120 -5.48 -13.61 -5.11
C ASN A 120 -4.21 -13.00 -5.71
N VAL A 121 -4.41 -12.16 -6.71
CA VAL A 121 -3.36 -11.52 -7.51
C VAL A 121 -2.41 -10.67 -6.66
N VAL A 122 -2.94 -9.93 -5.69
CA VAL A 122 -2.13 -9.07 -4.81
C VAL A 122 -1.18 -9.92 -3.96
N ALA A 123 -1.69 -11.01 -3.35
CA ALA A 123 -0.84 -11.94 -2.60
C ALA A 123 0.22 -12.62 -3.49
N ALA A 124 -0.12 -12.92 -4.75
CA ALA A 124 0.84 -13.46 -5.70
C ALA A 124 1.99 -12.47 -5.98
N VAL A 125 1.69 -11.21 -6.29
CA VAL A 125 2.70 -10.17 -6.54
C VAL A 125 3.55 -9.89 -5.29
N LEU A 126 2.95 -9.83 -4.10
CA LEU A 126 3.65 -9.52 -2.85
C LEU A 126 4.49 -10.70 -2.31
N THR A 127 4.28 -11.91 -2.82
CA THR A 127 5.04 -13.13 -2.42
C THR A 127 6.55 -12.91 -2.40
N VAL A 128 7.08 -12.16 -3.36
CA VAL A 128 8.51 -11.89 -3.51
C VAL A 128 9.12 -11.10 -2.34
N ALA A 129 8.33 -10.25 -1.67
CA ALA A 129 8.79 -9.44 -0.54
C ALA A 129 8.47 -10.05 0.84
N MET A 130 7.79 -11.20 0.91
CA MET A 130 7.45 -11.85 2.18
C MET A 130 8.66 -12.53 2.81
N SER A 131 8.66 -12.68 4.15
CA SER A 131 9.66 -13.46 4.86
C SER A 131 9.53 -14.96 4.53
N GLY A 132 10.58 -15.72 4.77
CA GLY A 132 10.60 -17.17 4.55
C GLY A 132 11.96 -17.68 4.07
N ASN A 133 12.13 -18.99 4.09
CA ASN A 133 13.41 -19.66 3.81
C ASN A 133 13.76 -19.78 2.31
N LEU A 134 12.90 -19.28 1.42
CA LEU A 134 13.18 -19.32 -0.02
C LEU A 134 14.12 -18.20 -0.44
N THR A 135 14.94 -18.46 -1.44
CA THR A 135 15.73 -17.42 -2.10
C THR A 135 14.82 -16.39 -2.77
N LEU A 136 15.34 -15.22 -3.09
CA LEU A 136 14.57 -14.20 -3.80
C LEU A 136 14.11 -14.69 -5.17
N ALA A 137 14.96 -15.42 -5.89
CA ALA A 137 14.65 -16.03 -7.18
C ALA A 137 13.52 -17.07 -7.05
N ASP A 138 13.55 -17.93 -6.02
CA ASP A 138 12.49 -18.91 -5.78
C ASP A 138 11.15 -18.25 -5.44
N LYS A 139 11.17 -17.16 -4.65
CA LYS A 139 9.99 -16.36 -4.35
C LYS A 139 9.42 -15.72 -5.60
N ALA A 140 10.27 -15.17 -6.47
CA ALA A 140 9.84 -14.62 -7.76
C ALA A 140 9.19 -15.70 -8.62
N ARG A 141 9.82 -16.87 -8.76
CA ARG A 141 9.26 -18.00 -9.49
C ARG A 141 7.90 -18.44 -8.93
N LEU A 142 7.79 -18.53 -7.61
CA LEU A 142 6.53 -18.85 -6.95
C LEU A 142 5.44 -17.79 -7.21
N SER A 143 5.82 -16.51 -7.23
CA SER A 143 4.94 -15.40 -7.58
C SER A 143 4.36 -15.58 -8.99
N PHE A 144 5.21 -15.91 -9.98
CA PHE A 144 4.76 -16.17 -11.36
C PHE A 144 3.84 -17.39 -11.46
N LEU A 145 4.22 -18.51 -10.88
CA LEU A 145 3.38 -19.71 -10.88
C LEU A 145 2.00 -19.46 -10.26
N LYS A 146 1.92 -18.60 -9.25
CA LYS A 146 0.63 -18.20 -8.69
C LYS A 146 -0.16 -17.32 -9.65
N LEU A 147 0.49 -16.35 -10.32
CA LEU A 147 -0.18 -15.47 -11.29
C LEU A 147 -0.73 -16.28 -12.47
N GLU A 148 0.04 -17.20 -13.05
CA GLU A 148 -0.40 -18.08 -14.14
C GLU A 148 -1.64 -18.89 -13.80
N ASN A 149 -1.84 -19.25 -12.52
CA ASN A 149 -3.03 -19.95 -12.05
C ASN A 149 -4.23 -19.05 -11.73
N LEU A 150 -4.06 -17.72 -11.71
CA LEU A 150 -5.08 -16.78 -11.27
C LEU A 150 -5.61 -15.89 -12.39
N VAL A 151 -4.79 -15.62 -13.41
CA VAL A 151 -5.09 -14.68 -14.49
C VAL A 151 -4.60 -15.22 -15.83
N ASP A 152 -5.04 -14.62 -16.93
CA ASP A 152 -4.58 -14.98 -18.27
C ASP A 152 -3.15 -14.51 -18.56
N ALA A 153 -2.57 -14.96 -19.67
CA ALA A 153 -1.20 -14.66 -20.05
C ALA A 153 -0.94 -13.16 -20.27
N GLU A 154 -1.92 -12.43 -20.79
CA GLU A 154 -1.82 -10.98 -21.03
C GLU A 154 -1.71 -10.24 -19.69
N GLU A 155 -2.54 -10.59 -18.72
CA GLU A 155 -2.52 -10.00 -17.38
C GLU A 155 -1.26 -10.40 -16.62
N VAL A 156 -0.75 -11.64 -16.77
CA VAL A 156 0.55 -12.05 -16.23
C VAL A 156 1.65 -11.13 -16.74
N MET A 157 1.72 -10.89 -18.05
CA MET A 157 2.73 -10.01 -18.64
C MET A 157 2.61 -8.56 -18.17
N ARG A 158 1.40 -8.08 -17.90
CA ARG A 158 1.16 -6.76 -17.33
C ARG A 158 1.63 -6.64 -15.88
N LEU A 159 1.48 -7.70 -15.09
CA LEU A 159 1.87 -7.75 -13.67
C LEU A 159 3.34 -8.09 -13.45
N PHE A 160 4.00 -8.67 -14.44
CA PHE A 160 5.40 -9.06 -14.39
C PHE A 160 6.34 -7.94 -13.89
N PRO A 161 6.30 -6.71 -14.43
CA PRO A 161 7.16 -5.63 -13.95
C PRO A 161 6.94 -5.26 -12.48
N LEU A 162 5.72 -5.51 -11.93
CA LEU A 162 5.43 -5.24 -10.53
C LEU A 162 6.14 -6.23 -9.60
N VAL A 163 6.20 -7.52 -9.97
CA VAL A 163 6.93 -8.54 -9.19
C VAL A 163 8.40 -8.15 -9.08
N PHE A 164 9.03 -7.76 -10.19
CA PHE A 164 10.44 -7.31 -10.18
C PHE A 164 10.63 -6.05 -9.35
N ARG A 165 9.75 -5.07 -9.49
CA ARG A 165 9.82 -3.82 -8.72
C ARG A 165 9.66 -4.07 -7.22
N VAL A 166 8.70 -4.90 -6.81
CA VAL A 166 8.46 -5.27 -5.42
C VAL A 166 9.63 -6.06 -4.85
N GLY A 167 10.17 -7.02 -5.62
CA GLY A 167 11.34 -7.81 -5.24
C GLY A 167 12.66 -7.06 -5.31
N LYS A 168 12.70 -5.87 -5.91
CA LYS A 168 13.94 -5.12 -6.19
C LYS A 168 14.95 -5.98 -6.97
N LEU A 169 14.45 -6.84 -7.85
CA LEU A 169 15.28 -7.73 -8.68
C LEU A 169 16.05 -6.93 -9.71
N THR A 170 17.32 -7.22 -9.86
CA THR A 170 18.18 -6.63 -10.89
C THR A 170 17.95 -7.28 -12.25
N GLN A 171 18.46 -6.66 -13.32
CA GLN A 171 18.40 -7.26 -14.66
C GLN A 171 19.16 -8.58 -14.76
N GLU A 172 20.16 -8.81 -13.90
CA GLU A 172 20.95 -10.06 -13.87
C GLU A 172 20.19 -11.22 -13.21
N GLU A 173 19.12 -10.91 -12.45
CA GLU A 173 18.26 -11.89 -11.78
C GLU A 173 16.98 -12.18 -12.59
N GLN A 174 16.85 -11.63 -13.79
CA GLN A 174 15.77 -11.86 -14.75
C GLN A 174 16.09 -13.00 -15.71
#